data_5f93d27a041f10172822c08d74c8530a
#
_entry.id   5f93d27a041f10172822c08d74c8530a
#
_cell.length_a   1.000
_cell.length_b   1.000
_cell.length_c   1.000
_cell.angle_alpha   90.00
_cell.angle_beta   90.00
_cell.angle_gamma   90.00
#
_symmetry.space_group_name_H-M   'P 1'
#
loop_
_entity.id
_entity.type
_entity.pdbx_description
1 polymer ?
#
loop_
_entity_poly.entity_id
_entity_poly.type
_entity_poly.pdbx_seq_one_letter_code
_entity_poly.pdbx_strand_id
1 'polypeptide(L)'
;AKLAMDIVAKHIPADKDGVRIAELDEQSYRYLLWNHRPLTDFWMTGPGTVKKLEAHGIYTMGDLARFSIHGEDRLYEIFGVDAEILIDHAWGYEPCGMVEIKSYKPSTNSISEGQVLTCPYPNDKAKLIVREMAEILMFRLTEKKLVTESITLEIGYDRENVDKGDYRGLTQTDRYGRVIPKAAHGTIRFDAPTNLGSTLINESAKLFER
;
A
#
# COMPACT_ATOMS: atom_id res chain seq x y z
N ALA A 1 -3.60 -4.68 15.10
CA ALA A 1 -3.90 -3.87 16.30
C ALA A 1 -4.08 -2.38 15.98
N LYS A 2 -3.09 -1.69 15.43
CA LYS A 2 -3.16 -0.22 15.24
C LYS A 2 -4.41 0.24 14.48
N LEU A 3 -4.83 -0.46 13.45
CA LEU A 3 -5.93 -0.02 12.58
C LEU A 3 -7.31 -0.33 13.17
N ALA A 4 -7.44 -1.38 13.96
CA ALA A 4 -8.63 -1.61 14.78
C ALA A 4 -8.76 -0.51 15.86
N MET A 5 -7.65 -0.08 16.45
CA MET A 5 -7.61 1.07 17.36
C MET A 5 -8.05 2.36 16.69
N ASP A 6 -7.68 2.59 15.41
CA ASP A 6 -8.10 3.79 14.67
C ASP A 6 -9.63 3.86 14.51
N ILE A 7 -10.30 2.70 14.31
CA ILE A 7 -11.77 2.65 14.23
C ILE A 7 -12.37 3.06 15.57
N VAL A 8 -11.90 2.49 16.68
CA VAL A 8 -12.40 2.79 18.03
C VAL A 8 -12.10 4.25 18.40
N ALA A 9 -10.87 4.72 18.17
CA ALA A 9 -10.46 6.07 18.53
C ALA A 9 -11.26 7.16 17.80
N LYS A 10 -11.70 6.92 16.57
CA LYS A 10 -12.56 7.89 15.84
C LYS A 10 -13.92 8.11 16.49
N HIS A 11 -14.41 7.15 17.25
CA HIS A 11 -15.73 7.21 17.91
C HIS A 11 -15.64 7.65 19.38
N ILE A 12 -14.41 7.81 19.93
CA ILE A 12 -14.21 8.32 21.29
C ILE A 12 -14.13 9.86 21.25
N PRO A 13 -14.80 10.57 22.17
CA PRO A 13 -14.66 12.01 22.31
C PRO A 13 -13.20 12.41 22.55
N ALA A 14 -12.76 13.50 21.91
CA ALA A 14 -11.45 14.07 22.20
C ALA A 14 -11.44 14.69 23.59
N ASP A 15 -10.30 14.66 24.28
CA ASP A 15 -10.09 15.39 25.51
C ASP A 15 -9.97 16.90 25.27
N LYS A 16 -9.70 17.68 26.33
CA LYS A 16 -9.55 19.13 26.26
C LYS A 16 -8.42 19.60 25.35
N ASP A 17 -7.43 18.76 25.09
CA ASP A 17 -6.26 19.02 24.26
C ASP A 17 -6.43 18.47 22.82
N GLY A 18 -7.64 17.97 22.50
CA GLY A 18 -7.96 17.39 21.19
C GLY A 18 -7.46 15.96 20.99
N VAL A 19 -6.93 15.32 22.03
CA VAL A 19 -6.37 13.97 21.97
C VAL A 19 -7.46 12.94 22.19
N ARG A 20 -7.42 11.86 21.41
CA ARG A 20 -8.30 10.69 21.55
C ARG A 20 -7.48 9.51 21.99
N ILE A 21 -7.82 8.92 23.12
CA ILE A 21 -7.14 7.76 23.69
C ILE A 21 -8.12 6.59 23.72
N ALA A 22 -7.71 5.48 23.14
CA ALA A 22 -8.47 4.23 23.14
C ALA A 22 -7.60 3.09 23.64
N GLU A 23 -8.22 2.15 24.33
CA GLU A 23 -7.63 0.88 24.72
C GLU A 23 -8.46 -0.25 24.13
N LEU A 24 -7.78 -1.29 23.64
CA LEU A 24 -8.41 -2.41 22.97
C LEU A 24 -7.66 -3.70 23.30
N ASP A 25 -8.36 -4.63 23.92
CA ASP A 25 -7.96 -6.03 24.07
C ASP A 25 -8.86 -6.95 23.23
N GLU A 26 -8.64 -8.27 23.28
CA GLU A 26 -9.44 -9.21 22.51
C GLU A 26 -10.93 -9.18 22.87
N GLN A 27 -11.28 -8.97 24.14
CA GLN A 27 -12.66 -8.96 24.58
C GLN A 27 -13.38 -7.68 24.14
N SER A 28 -12.76 -6.53 24.37
CA SER A 28 -13.28 -5.24 23.94
C SER A 28 -13.32 -5.13 22.40
N TYR A 29 -12.34 -5.72 21.69
CA TYR A 29 -12.38 -5.85 20.24
C TYR A 29 -13.65 -6.57 19.79
N ARG A 30 -13.94 -7.75 20.34
CA ARG A 30 -15.14 -8.54 19.99
C ARG A 30 -16.42 -7.78 20.30
N TYR A 31 -16.46 -7.14 21.46
CA TYR A 31 -17.63 -6.38 21.89
C TYR A 31 -17.89 -5.16 20.99
N LEU A 32 -16.85 -4.39 20.66
CA LEU A 32 -16.97 -3.12 19.94
C LEU A 32 -16.98 -3.29 18.42
N LEU A 33 -16.21 -4.25 17.87
CA LEU A 33 -15.88 -4.28 16.44
C LEU A 33 -16.43 -5.49 15.68
N TRP A 34 -16.90 -6.53 16.36
CA TRP A 34 -17.45 -7.71 15.65
C TRP A 34 -18.63 -7.39 14.74
N ASN A 35 -19.42 -6.37 15.07
CA ASN A 35 -20.55 -5.92 14.26
C ASN A 35 -20.24 -4.67 13.43
N HIS A 36 -19.01 -4.18 13.47
CA HIS A 36 -18.62 -3.00 12.70
C HIS A 36 -18.70 -3.22 11.21
N ARG A 37 -19.20 -2.20 10.50
CA ARG A 37 -19.26 -2.12 9.05
C ARG A 37 -18.82 -0.72 8.59
N PRO A 38 -18.21 -0.61 7.42
CA PRO A 38 -17.88 -1.67 6.45
C PRO A 38 -16.61 -2.43 6.83
N LEU A 39 -16.46 -3.67 6.31
CA LEU A 39 -15.24 -4.46 6.49
C LEU A 39 -13.99 -3.80 5.90
N THR A 40 -14.15 -2.90 4.94
CA THR A 40 -13.03 -2.14 4.34
C THR A 40 -12.33 -1.18 5.31
N ASP A 41 -12.91 -0.91 6.47
CA ASP A 41 -12.25 -0.12 7.51
C ASP A 41 -11.12 -0.90 8.21
N PHE A 42 -11.17 -2.23 8.14
CA PHE A 42 -10.14 -3.07 8.69
C PHE A 42 -8.96 -3.23 7.73
N TRP A 43 -7.77 -3.25 8.30
CA TRP A 43 -6.55 -3.45 7.54
C TRP A 43 -6.53 -4.81 6.82
N MET A 44 -5.96 -4.85 5.64
CA MET A 44 -5.93 -6.00 4.70
C MET A 44 -7.30 -6.43 4.16
N THR A 45 -8.38 -5.76 4.51
CA THR A 45 -9.74 -6.04 4.00
C THR A 45 -10.12 -5.05 2.90
N GLY A 46 -9.44 -5.10 1.76
CA GLY A 46 -9.79 -4.28 0.59
C GLY A 46 -11.09 -4.74 -0.09
N PRO A 47 -11.62 -3.95 -1.07
CA PRO A 47 -12.88 -4.28 -1.75
C PRO A 47 -12.91 -5.68 -2.39
N GLY A 48 -11.76 -6.17 -2.88
CA GLY A 48 -11.65 -7.53 -3.43
C GLY A 48 -11.83 -8.61 -2.38
N THR A 49 -11.24 -8.44 -1.19
CA THR A 49 -11.40 -9.34 -0.05
C THR A 49 -12.85 -9.33 0.44
N VAL A 50 -13.42 -8.13 0.61
CA VAL A 50 -14.81 -7.96 1.05
C VAL A 50 -15.78 -8.67 0.09
N LYS A 51 -15.63 -8.48 -1.23
CA LYS A 51 -16.47 -9.15 -2.22
C LYS A 51 -16.41 -10.68 -2.11
N LYS A 52 -15.24 -11.24 -1.83
CA LYS A 52 -15.09 -12.69 -1.64
C LYS A 52 -15.77 -13.16 -0.34
N LEU A 53 -15.63 -12.40 0.75
CA LEU A 53 -16.28 -12.71 2.04
C LEU A 53 -17.81 -12.63 1.92
N GLU A 54 -18.34 -11.57 1.32
CA GLU A 54 -19.78 -11.37 1.10
C GLU A 54 -20.41 -12.48 0.26
N ALA A 55 -19.69 -13.02 -0.74
CA ALA A 55 -20.15 -14.17 -1.53
C ALA A 55 -20.37 -15.44 -0.69
N HIS A 56 -19.83 -15.49 0.55
CA HIS A 56 -19.99 -16.56 1.51
C HIS A 56 -20.87 -16.15 2.72
N GLY A 57 -21.59 -15.01 2.62
CA GLY A 57 -22.45 -14.52 3.69
C GLY A 57 -21.72 -13.89 4.87
N ILE A 58 -20.44 -13.52 4.70
CA ILE A 58 -19.59 -12.94 5.75
C ILE A 58 -19.53 -11.43 5.53
N TYR A 59 -20.19 -10.67 6.41
CA TYR A 59 -20.33 -9.22 6.30
C TYR A 59 -19.63 -8.44 7.41
N THR A 60 -19.19 -9.14 8.46
CA THR A 60 -18.53 -8.55 9.64
C THR A 60 -17.37 -9.40 10.10
N MET A 61 -16.48 -8.84 10.95
CA MET A 61 -15.42 -9.62 11.58
C MET A 61 -15.98 -10.71 12.49
N GLY A 62 -17.11 -10.46 13.15
CA GLY A 62 -17.79 -11.47 13.94
C GLY A 62 -18.37 -12.61 13.10
N ASP A 63 -18.84 -12.33 11.87
CA ASP A 63 -19.26 -13.40 10.94
C ASP A 63 -18.06 -14.23 10.52
N LEU A 64 -16.93 -13.60 10.20
CA LEU A 64 -15.70 -14.27 9.80
C LEU A 64 -15.17 -15.16 10.93
N ALA A 65 -15.11 -14.63 12.16
CA ALA A 65 -14.70 -15.40 13.34
C ALA A 65 -15.58 -16.62 13.57
N ARG A 66 -16.89 -16.48 13.51
CA ARG A 66 -17.83 -17.61 13.67
C ARG A 66 -17.74 -18.61 12.51
N PHE A 67 -17.58 -18.12 11.28
CA PHE A 67 -17.43 -18.97 10.10
C PHE A 67 -16.16 -19.82 10.18
N SER A 68 -15.05 -19.26 10.71
CA SER A 68 -13.76 -19.96 10.79
C SER A 68 -13.81 -21.22 11.66
N ILE A 69 -14.75 -21.33 12.63
CA ILE A 69 -14.86 -22.49 13.53
C ILE A 69 -15.07 -23.80 12.76
N HIS A 70 -15.80 -23.75 11.65
CA HIS A 70 -16.15 -24.94 10.86
C HIS A 70 -15.85 -24.79 9.36
N GLY A 71 -15.43 -23.60 8.94
CA GLY A 71 -15.18 -23.26 7.55
C GLY A 71 -13.75 -22.80 7.28
N GLU A 72 -12.81 -23.13 8.15
CA GLU A 72 -11.41 -22.73 8.01
C GLU A 72 -10.80 -23.18 6.69
N ASP A 73 -10.96 -24.47 6.31
CA ASP A 73 -10.48 -25.01 5.03
C ASP A 73 -11.02 -24.20 3.85
N ARG A 74 -12.27 -23.77 3.92
CA ARG A 74 -12.86 -22.95 2.86
C ARG A 74 -12.23 -21.56 2.79
N LEU A 75 -11.86 -20.96 3.91
CA LEU A 75 -11.14 -19.69 3.93
C LEU A 75 -9.74 -19.84 3.32
N TYR A 76 -9.04 -20.94 3.60
CA TYR A 76 -7.75 -21.25 2.96
C TYR A 76 -7.86 -21.47 1.44
N GLU A 77 -8.92 -22.10 0.97
CA GLU A 77 -9.18 -22.23 -0.48
C GLU A 77 -9.36 -20.88 -1.17
N ILE A 78 -9.99 -19.89 -0.48
CA ILE A 78 -10.32 -18.58 -1.05
C ILE A 78 -9.17 -17.61 -0.96
N PHE A 79 -8.41 -17.62 0.15
CA PHE A 79 -7.41 -16.61 0.50
C PHE A 79 -5.99 -17.15 0.60
N GLY A 80 -5.81 -18.48 0.51
CA GLY A 80 -4.49 -19.10 0.71
C GLY A 80 -3.98 -18.83 2.13
N VAL A 81 -2.68 -18.62 2.26
CA VAL A 81 -2.02 -18.34 3.56
C VAL A 81 -2.53 -17.05 4.25
N ASP A 82 -3.10 -16.12 3.51
CA ASP A 82 -3.67 -14.91 4.08
C ASP A 82 -4.93 -15.19 4.96
N ALA A 83 -5.52 -16.39 4.83
CA ALA A 83 -6.65 -16.82 5.65
C ALA A 83 -6.30 -16.82 7.15
N GLU A 84 -5.11 -17.26 7.50
CA GLU A 84 -4.65 -17.32 8.90
C GLU A 84 -4.69 -15.95 9.56
N ILE A 85 -4.08 -14.95 8.93
CA ILE A 85 -4.11 -13.56 9.45
C ILE A 85 -5.53 -13.01 9.51
N LEU A 86 -6.36 -13.31 8.50
CA LEU A 86 -7.76 -12.86 8.49
C LEU A 86 -8.55 -13.46 9.66
N ILE A 87 -8.36 -14.74 9.95
CA ILE A 87 -9.00 -15.45 11.07
C ILE A 87 -8.52 -14.89 12.39
N ASP A 88 -7.21 -14.78 12.59
CA ASP A 88 -6.61 -14.24 13.81
C ASP A 88 -7.14 -12.83 14.10
N HIS A 89 -7.10 -11.96 13.11
CA HIS A 89 -7.62 -10.60 13.23
C HIS A 89 -9.14 -10.57 13.51
N ALA A 90 -9.91 -11.50 12.93
CA ALA A 90 -11.34 -11.59 13.22
C ALA A 90 -11.62 -11.98 14.66
N TRP A 91 -10.76 -12.79 15.26
CA TRP A 91 -10.81 -13.14 16.68
C TRP A 91 -10.25 -12.06 17.61
N GLY A 92 -9.59 -11.03 17.04
CA GLY A 92 -8.92 -9.96 17.78
C GLY A 92 -7.51 -10.32 18.22
N TYR A 93 -6.95 -11.38 17.67
CA TYR A 93 -5.59 -11.82 17.96
C TYR A 93 -4.62 -11.18 16.96
N GLU A 94 -3.47 -10.67 17.46
CA GLU A 94 -2.39 -10.11 16.65
C GLU A 94 -1.09 -10.87 16.96
N PRO A 95 -0.67 -11.78 16.06
CA PRO A 95 0.54 -12.57 16.27
C PRO A 95 1.82 -11.77 16.13
N CYS A 96 1.77 -10.63 15.42
CA CYS A 96 2.94 -9.81 15.14
C CYS A 96 3.18 -8.77 16.25
N GLY A 97 4.05 -9.09 17.18
CA GLY A 97 4.48 -8.18 18.23
C GLY A 97 5.68 -7.30 17.86
N MET A 98 6.15 -6.52 18.82
CA MET A 98 7.30 -5.61 18.60
C MET A 98 8.62 -6.35 18.37
N VAL A 99 8.74 -7.59 18.85
CA VAL A 99 9.93 -8.42 18.65
C VAL A 99 10.00 -8.86 17.19
N GLU A 100 8.88 -9.32 16.63
CA GLU A 100 8.74 -9.74 15.25
C GLU A 100 9.01 -8.56 14.30
N ILE A 101 8.42 -7.40 14.59
CA ILE A 101 8.62 -6.18 13.79
C ILE A 101 10.11 -5.77 13.77
N LYS A 102 10.79 -5.79 14.93
CA LYS A 102 12.20 -5.41 15.03
C LYS A 102 13.15 -6.44 14.40
N SER A 103 12.80 -7.71 14.42
CA SER A 103 13.59 -8.79 13.83
C SER A 103 13.31 -8.99 12.33
N TYR A 104 12.26 -8.37 11.80
CA TYR A 104 11.88 -8.53 10.39
C TYR A 104 12.98 -8.05 9.44
N LYS A 105 13.38 -8.95 8.54
CA LYS A 105 14.27 -8.64 7.43
C LYS A 105 13.48 -8.75 6.13
N PRO A 106 13.35 -7.68 5.35
CA PRO A 106 12.65 -7.74 4.08
C PRO A 106 13.24 -8.83 3.17
N SER A 107 12.38 -9.64 2.58
CA SER A 107 12.77 -10.62 1.55
C SER A 107 12.89 -9.97 0.16
N THR A 108 12.43 -8.73 0.02
CA THR A 108 12.49 -7.99 -1.25
C THR A 108 13.89 -7.44 -1.50
N ASN A 109 14.39 -7.64 -2.71
CA ASN A 109 15.67 -7.09 -3.18
C ASN A 109 15.48 -5.76 -3.91
N SER A 110 14.50 -4.94 -3.52
CA SER A 110 14.23 -3.66 -4.15
C SER A 110 14.23 -2.52 -3.13
N ILE A 111 14.72 -1.37 -3.56
CA ILE A 111 14.64 -0.10 -2.83
C ILE A 111 13.84 0.84 -3.73
N SER A 112 12.82 1.50 -3.19
CA SER A 112 12.02 2.47 -3.92
C SER A 112 12.07 3.84 -3.27
N GLU A 113 11.92 4.86 -4.09
CA GLU A 113 11.70 6.25 -3.72
C GLU A 113 10.52 6.77 -4.52
N GLY A 114 9.68 7.60 -3.91
CA GLY A 114 8.51 8.15 -4.58
C GLY A 114 8.16 9.54 -4.03
N GLN A 115 7.74 10.44 -4.90
CA GLN A 115 7.27 11.76 -4.55
C GLN A 115 5.92 12.05 -5.19
N VAL A 116 4.95 12.43 -4.37
CA VAL A 116 3.69 12.99 -4.84
C VAL A 116 3.87 14.50 -4.93
N LEU A 117 3.68 15.05 -6.12
CA LEU A 117 3.83 16.49 -6.37
C LEU A 117 2.59 17.24 -5.88
N THR A 118 2.78 18.47 -5.40
CA THR A 118 1.69 19.32 -4.89
C THR A 118 0.80 19.89 -6.00
N CYS A 119 1.32 19.92 -7.23
CA CYS A 119 0.61 20.35 -8.44
C CYS A 119 1.22 19.66 -9.67
N PRO A 120 0.53 19.67 -10.84
CA PRO A 120 1.10 19.17 -12.08
C PRO A 120 2.37 19.93 -12.46
N TYR A 121 3.44 19.21 -12.77
CA TYR A 121 4.70 19.79 -13.24
C TYR A 121 4.83 19.61 -14.75
N PRO A 122 5.35 20.63 -15.46
CA PRO A 122 5.75 20.48 -16.85
C PRO A 122 6.94 19.51 -16.96
N ASN A 123 7.17 19.03 -18.19
CA ASN A 123 8.10 17.92 -18.46
C ASN A 123 9.52 18.18 -17.97
N ASP A 124 10.02 19.40 -18.13
CA ASP A 124 11.36 19.82 -17.69
C ASP A 124 11.53 19.74 -16.17
N LYS A 125 10.54 20.21 -15.44
CA LYS A 125 10.53 20.12 -13.96
C LYS A 125 10.35 18.69 -13.48
N ALA A 126 9.45 17.91 -14.12
CA ALA A 126 9.27 16.51 -13.77
C ALA A 126 10.55 15.70 -14.00
N LYS A 127 11.28 15.96 -15.09
CA LYS A 127 12.59 15.35 -15.35
C LYS A 127 13.62 15.68 -14.27
N LEU A 128 13.62 16.91 -13.75
CA LEU A 128 14.50 17.31 -12.65
C LEU A 128 14.19 16.46 -11.38
N ILE A 129 12.92 16.32 -11.03
CA ILE A 129 12.49 15.47 -9.90
C ILE A 129 12.95 14.01 -10.08
N VAL A 130 12.83 13.46 -11.29
CA VAL A 130 13.33 12.09 -11.58
C VAL A 130 14.83 11.97 -11.30
N ARG A 131 15.61 12.98 -11.66
CA ARG A 131 17.06 13.02 -11.38
C ARG A 131 17.36 13.10 -9.90
N GLU A 132 16.65 13.95 -9.16
CA GLU A 132 16.78 14.07 -7.69
C GLU A 132 16.43 12.74 -6.99
N MET A 133 15.36 12.07 -7.43
CA MET A 133 14.95 10.78 -6.87
C MET A 133 15.97 9.68 -7.16
N ALA A 134 16.54 9.67 -8.36
CA ALA A 134 17.62 8.74 -8.73
C ALA A 134 18.88 8.98 -7.86
N GLU A 135 19.18 10.24 -7.53
CA GLU A 135 20.27 10.60 -6.62
C GLU A 135 20.01 10.09 -5.19
N ILE A 136 18.81 10.25 -4.68
CA ILE A 136 18.41 9.71 -3.36
C ILE A 136 18.58 8.19 -3.33
N LEU A 137 18.12 7.49 -4.36
CA LEU A 137 18.30 6.04 -4.49
C LEU A 137 19.77 5.64 -4.49
N MET A 138 20.62 6.37 -5.19
CA MET A 138 22.06 6.16 -5.22
C MET A 138 22.67 6.30 -3.82
N PHE A 139 22.31 7.34 -3.06
CA PHE A 139 22.77 7.51 -1.68
C PHE A 139 22.33 6.33 -0.79
N ARG A 140 21.10 5.87 -0.92
CA ARG A 140 20.58 4.71 -0.18
C ARG A 140 21.30 3.41 -0.54
N LEU A 141 21.61 3.19 -1.81
CA LEU A 141 22.40 2.03 -2.24
C LEU A 141 23.80 2.07 -1.65
N THR A 142 24.44 3.25 -1.69
CA THR A 142 25.78 3.44 -1.16
C THR A 142 25.83 3.24 0.36
N GLU A 143 24.91 3.84 1.10
CA GLU A 143 24.78 3.69 2.56
C GLU A 143 24.63 2.22 2.96
N LYS A 144 23.81 1.47 2.22
CA LYS A 144 23.56 0.05 2.45
C LYS A 144 24.63 -0.87 1.85
N LYS A 145 25.62 -0.33 1.16
CA LYS A 145 26.67 -1.08 0.43
C LYS A 145 26.07 -2.07 -0.58
N LEU A 146 25.02 -1.65 -1.28
CA LEU A 146 24.32 -2.42 -2.29
C LEU A 146 24.60 -1.90 -3.68
N VAL A 147 24.38 -2.75 -4.68
CA VAL A 147 24.38 -2.45 -6.11
C VAL A 147 23.03 -2.90 -6.72
N THR A 148 22.67 -2.34 -7.84
CA THR A 148 21.45 -2.73 -8.56
C THR A 148 21.77 -3.14 -10.00
N GLU A 149 21.00 -4.09 -10.52
CA GLU A 149 21.06 -4.55 -11.92
C GLU A 149 19.98 -3.90 -12.78
N SER A 150 19.05 -3.17 -12.18
CA SER A 150 17.96 -2.52 -12.92
C SER A 150 17.39 -1.33 -12.17
N ILE A 151 16.80 -0.41 -12.92
CA ILE A 151 15.99 0.68 -12.40
C ILE A 151 14.65 0.72 -13.12
N THR A 152 13.58 0.89 -12.36
CA THR A 152 12.22 1.05 -12.88
C THR A 152 11.72 2.44 -12.51
N LEU A 153 11.13 3.13 -13.47
CA LEU A 153 10.49 4.42 -13.30
C LEU A 153 9.00 4.27 -13.55
N GLU A 154 8.20 4.87 -12.68
CA GLU A 154 6.76 5.01 -12.85
C GLU A 154 6.39 6.49 -12.74
N ILE A 155 5.60 6.99 -13.72
CA ILE A 155 5.15 8.38 -13.79
C ILE A 155 3.62 8.41 -13.80
N GLY A 156 3.04 8.99 -12.77
CA GLY A 156 1.63 9.32 -12.74
C GLY A 156 1.36 10.67 -13.41
N TYR A 157 0.33 10.74 -14.22
CA TYR A 157 -0.11 11.98 -14.87
C TYR A 157 -1.30 12.58 -14.12
N ASP A 158 -1.37 13.91 -14.10
CA ASP A 158 -2.51 14.60 -13.53
C ASP A 158 -3.80 14.34 -14.32
N ARG A 159 -4.91 14.24 -13.61
CA ARG A 159 -6.23 14.03 -14.19
C ARG A 159 -6.66 15.16 -15.11
N GLU A 160 -6.23 16.38 -14.85
CA GLU A 160 -6.54 17.53 -15.71
C GLU A 160 -6.16 17.31 -17.19
N ASN A 161 -5.20 16.44 -17.48
CA ASN A 161 -4.86 16.09 -18.85
C ASN A 161 -6.06 15.47 -19.58
N VAL A 162 -6.85 14.63 -18.91
CA VAL A 162 -8.08 14.04 -19.49
C VAL A 162 -9.21 15.05 -19.50
N ASP A 163 -9.38 15.81 -18.40
CA ASP A 163 -10.46 16.78 -18.27
C ASP A 163 -10.40 17.90 -19.33
N LYS A 164 -9.21 18.26 -19.82
CA LYS A 164 -9.00 19.23 -20.89
C LYS A 164 -9.38 18.73 -22.30
N GLY A 165 -9.59 17.41 -22.46
CA GLY A 165 -10.15 16.81 -23.67
C GLY A 165 -9.19 16.57 -24.84
N ASP A 166 -7.93 16.93 -24.72
CA ASP A 166 -6.89 16.75 -25.75
C ASP A 166 -5.87 15.64 -25.43
N TYR A 167 -6.06 14.92 -24.33
CA TYR A 167 -5.22 13.79 -23.96
C TYR A 167 -5.41 12.59 -24.90
N ARG A 168 -4.32 12.17 -25.53
CA ARG A 168 -4.32 11.06 -26.51
C ARG A 168 -3.69 9.77 -25.96
N GLY A 169 -3.25 9.78 -24.70
CA GLY A 169 -2.67 8.61 -24.05
C GLY A 169 -3.72 7.61 -23.58
N LEU A 170 -3.27 6.49 -23.05
CA LEU A 170 -4.15 5.49 -22.46
C LEU A 170 -4.76 6.01 -21.16
N THR A 171 -6.03 5.69 -20.95
CA THR A 171 -6.77 6.03 -19.74
C THR A 171 -7.17 4.77 -18.97
N GLN A 172 -7.48 4.93 -17.69
CA GLN A 172 -8.04 3.88 -16.84
C GLN A 172 -9.07 4.50 -15.89
N THR A 173 -9.92 3.67 -15.31
CA THR A 173 -10.87 4.10 -14.29
C THR A 173 -10.26 3.84 -12.91
N ASP A 174 -10.21 4.88 -12.06
CA ASP A 174 -9.74 4.74 -10.70
C ASP A 174 -10.80 4.09 -9.78
N ARG A 175 -10.43 3.83 -8.51
CA ARG A 175 -11.33 3.24 -7.51
C ARG A 175 -12.57 4.08 -7.19
N TYR A 176 -12.59 5.34 -7.60
CA TYR A 176 -13.71 6.26 -7.41
C TYR A 176 -14.60 6.39 -8.65
N GLY A 177 -14.33 5.57 -9.69
CA GLY A 177 -15.06 5.62 -10.96
C GLY A 177 -14.65 6.77 -11.89
N ARG A 178 -13.55 7.49 -11.61
CA ARG A 178 -13.10 8.61 -12.41
C ARG A 178 -12.14 8.13 -13.51
N VAL A 179 -12.29 8.67 -14.71
CA VAL A 179 -11.34 8.43 -15.80
C VAL A 179 -10.07 9.25 -15.53
N ILE A 180 -8.95 8.56 -15.48
CA ILE A 180 -7.62 9.16 -15.25
C ILE A 180 -6.63 8.67 -16.32
N PRO A 181 -5.55 9.42 -16.59
CA PRO A 181 -4.48 8.90 -17.42
C PRO A 181 -3.88 7.63 -16.81
N LYS A 182 -3.55 6.67 -17.65
CA LYS A 182 -2.79 5.50 -17.20
C LYS A 182 -1.34 5.91 -16.92
N ALA A 183 -0.80 5.53 -15.77
CA ALA A 183 0.60 5.78 -15.43
C ALA A 183 1.53 5.14 -16.47
N ALA A 184 2.58 5.84 -16.85
CA ALA A 184 3.65 5.29 -17.65
C ALA A 184 4.66 4.59 -16.73
N HIS A 185 5.18 3.46 -17.16
CA HIS A 185 6.28 2.79 -16.47
C HIS A 185 7.27 2.21 -17.48
N GLY A 186 8.52 2.14 -17.05
CA GLY A 186 9.57 1.53 -17.83
C GLY A 186 10.70 1.01 -16.94
N THR A 187 11.45 0.05 -17.46
CA THR A 187 12.59 -0.55 -16.76
C THR A 187 13.80 -0.56 -17.67
N ILE A 188 14.96 -0.20 -17.12
CA ILE A 188 16.28 -0.39 -17.74
C ILE A 188 17.03 -1.44 -16.91
N ARG A 189 17.67 -2.37 -17.60
CA ARG A 189 18.64 -3.30 -17.01
C ARG A 189 20.04 -2.83 -17.35
N PHE A 190 20.95 -2.96 -16.39
CA PHE A 190 22.37 -2.64 -16.57
C PHE A 190 23.16 -3.89 -16.98
N ASP A 191 24.19 -3.72 -17.77
CA ASP A 191 25.06 -4.82 -18.20
C ASP A 191 25.86 -5.43 -17.03
N ALA A 192 26.07 -4.65 -15.98
CA ALA A 192 26.68 -5.08 -14.73
C ALA A 192 26.04 -4.38 -13.53
N PRO A 193 26.00 -5.06 -12.35
CA PRO A 193 25.51 -4.44 -11.13
C PRO A 193 26.28 -3.14 -10.81
N THR A 194 25.54 -2.08 -10.49
CA THR A 194 26.12 -0.75 -10.27
C THR A 194 25.44 0.01 -9.14
N ASN A 195 26.16 0.92 -8.49
CA ASN A 195 25.62 2.00 -7.65
C ASN A 195 26.22 3.36 -8.07
N LEU A 196 26.78 3.43 -9.28
CA LEU A 196 27.38 4.65 -9.80
C LEU A 196 26.31 5.70 -10.07
N GLY A 197 26.33 6.81 -9.33
CA GLY A 197 25.33 7.85 -9.37
C GLY A 197 25.11 8.44 -10.76
N SER A 198 26.18 8.73 -11.51
CA SER A 198 26.09 9.24 -12.87
C SER A 198 25.33 8.29 -13.82
N THR A 199 25.53 6.97 -13.67
CA THR A 199 24.81 5.97 -14.44
C THR A 199 23.33 5.95 -14.09
N LEU A 200 23.00 5.86 -12.79
CA LEU A 200 21.60 5.80 -12.33
C LEU A 200 20.83 7.05 -12.74
N ILE A 201 21.39 8.24 -12.50
CA ILE A 201 20.75 9.52 -12.84
C ILE A 201 20.54 9.68 -14.34
N ASN A 202 21.55 9.36 -15.15
CA ASN A 202 21.45 9.53 -16.60
C ASN A 202 20.50 8.52 -17.24
N GLU A 203 20.55 7.25 -16.81
CA GLU A 203 19.64 6.24 -17.34
C GLU A 203 18.19 6.46 -16.90
N SER A 204 17.96 6.94 -15.68
CA SER A 204 16.63 7.36 -15.25
C SER A 204 16.08 8.52 -16.09
N ALA A 205 16.92 9.52 -16.38
CA ALA A 205 16.54 10.65 -17.23
C ALA A 205 16.23 10.21 -18.67
N LYS A 206 17.02 9.29 -19.23
CA LYS A 206 16.73 8.71 -20.56
C LYS A 206 15.45 7.90 -20.57
N LEU A 207 15.16 7.16 -19.48
CA LEU A 207 13.93 6.39 -19.35
C LEU A 207 12.69 7.29 -19.29
N PHE A 208 12.82 8.45 -18.64
CA PHE A 208 11.77 9.47 -18.60
C PHE A 208 11.46 10.08 -19.97
N GLU A 209 12.44 10.16 -20.88
CA GLU A 209 12.30 10.74 -22.22
C GLU A 209 11.70 9.77 -23.26
N ARG A 210 11.57 8.50 -22.95
CA ARG A 210 10.95 7.46 -23.80
C ARG A 210 9.44 7.47 -23.71
#